data_c9f96b8384c0537c6c34af7383d96277
#
_entry.id   c9f96b8384c0537c6c34af7383d96277
#
_cell.length_a   1.000
_cell.length_b   1.000
_cell.length_c   1.000
_cell.angle_alpha   90.00
_cell.angle_beta   90.00
_cell.angle_gamma   90.00
#
_symmetry.space_group_name_H-M   'P 1'
#
loop_
_entity.id
_entity.type
_entity.pdbx_description
1 polymer ?
#
loop_
_entity_poly.entity_id
_entity_poly.type
_entity_poly.pdbx_seq_one_letter_code
_entity_poly.pdbx_strand_id
1 'polypeptide(L)' 'MLSEKLHAAINEQINAELWSAYLYLAMSMDAESKGFKGVANWFYVQWLEEQDHAHILMNYLN' A
#
# COMPACT_ATOMS: atom_id res chain seq x y z
N MET A 1 3.35 -22.60 13.47
CA MET A 1 3.39 -21.23 14.02
C MET A 1 4.58 -20.45 13.48
N LEU A 2 4.37 -19.17 13.24
CA LEU A 2 5.46 -18.29 12.81
C LEU A 2 6.37 -17.97 13.98
N SER A 3 7.68 -17.91 13.72
CA SER A 3 8.62 -17.42 14.72
C SER A 3 8.37 -15.95 15.02
N GLU A 4 8.77 -15.47 16.19
CA GLU A 4 8.65 -14.06 16.53
C GLU A 4 9.39 -13.17 15.54
N LYS A 5 10.56 -13.63 15.08
CA LYS A 5 11.38 -12.89 14.12
C LYS A 5 10.66 -12.75 12.77
N LEU A 6 10.06 -13.83 12.29
CA LEU A 6 9.31 -13.81 11.02
C LEU A 6 8.04 -12.97 11.16
N HIS A 7 7.35 -13.11 12.29
CA HIS A 7 6.14 -12.30 12.55
C HIS A 7 6.48 -10.80 12.53
N ALA A 8 7.56 -10.41 13.19
CA ALA A 8 8.00 -9.02 13.20
C ALA A 8 8.37 -8.51 11.80
N ALA A 9 9.05 -9.34 11.00
CA ALA A 9 9.44 -8.98 9.64
C ALA A 9 8.20 -8.77 8.75
N ILE A 10 7.20 -9.64 8.86
CA ILE A 10 5.97 -9.52 8.09
C ILE A 10 5.19 -8.27 8.52
N ASN A 11 5.13 -8.00 9.82
CA ASN A 11 4.46 -6.82 10.33
C ASN A 11 5.13 -5.53 9.83
N GLU A 12 6.45 -5.52 9.78
CA GLU A 12 7.20 -4.40 9.23
C GLU A 12 6.90 -4.22 7.74
N GLN A 13 6.77 -5.32 7.00
CA GLN A 13 6.42 -5.27 5.58
C GLN A 13 5.00 -4.73 5.37
N ILE A 14 4.06 -5.09 6.23
CA ILE A 14 2.70 -4.54 6.19
C ILE A 14 2.75 -3.02 6.32
N ASN A 15 3.53 -2.52 7.27
CA ASN A 15 3.67 -1.08 7.47
C ASN A 15 4.28 -0.40 6.23
N ALA A 16 5.27 -1.03 5.59
CA ALA A 16 5.88 -0.51 4.37
C ALA A 16 4.86 -0.43 3.22
N GLU A 17 4.02 -1.48 3.06
CA GLU A 17 2.98 -1.49 2.04
C GLU A 17 1.93 -0.40 2.28
N LEU A 18 1.52 -0.21 3.52
CA LEU A 18 0.55 0.84 3.88
C LEU A 18 1.13 2.23 3.68
N TRP A 19 2.41 2.42 3.99
CA TRP A 19 3.10 3.69 3.76
C TRP A 19 3.17 4.00 2.26
N SER A 20 3.51 3.00 1.44
CA SER A 20 3.53 3.14 -0.01
C SER A 20 2.14 3.48 -0.55
N ALA A 21 1.10 2.82 -0.03
CA ALA A 21 -0.28 3.10 -0.42
C ALA A 21 -0.64 4.55 -0.14
N TYR A 22 -0.27 5.05 1.04
CA TYR A 22 -0.51 6.44 1.41
C TYR A 22 0.13 7.42 0.42
N LEU A 23 1.40 7.15 0.05
CA LEU A 23 2.12 8.00 -0.90
C LEU A 23 1.45 7.99 -2.28
N TYR A 24 1.02 6.84 -2.75
CA TYR A 24 0.32 6.73 -4.03
C TYR A 24 -0.98 7.51 -4.02
N LEU A 25 -1.75 7.43 -2.93
CA LEU A 25 -2.98 8.18 -2.80
C LEU A 25 -2.72 9.68 -2.84
N ALA A 26 -1.72 10.15 -2.09
CA ALA A 26 -1.34 11.56 -2.06
C ALA A 26 -0.95 12.06 -3.45
N MET A 27 -0.15 11.27 -4.19
CA MET A 27 0.26 11.62 -5.55
C MET A 27 -0.93 11.62 -6.52
N SER A 28 -1.88 10.70 -6.33
CA SER A 28 -3.09 10.65 -7.13
C SER A 28 -3.91 11.93 -6.94
N MET A 29 -4.10 12.36 -5.71
CA MET A 29 -4.85 13.57 -5.40
C MET A 29 -4.17 14.83 -5.94
N ASP A 30 -2.84 14.89 -5.84
CA ASP A 30 -2.07 16.00 -6.38
C ASP A 30 -2.20 16.08 -7.90
N ALA A 31 -2.05 14.95 -8.59
CA ALA A 31 -2.19 14.88 -10.04
C ALA A 31 -3.61 15.28 -10.48
N GLU A 32 -4.63 14.82 -9.75
CA GLU A 32 -6.03 15.18 -10.03
C GLU A 32 -6.22 16.69 -9.91
N SER A 33 -5.68 17.32 -8.89
CA SER A 33 -5.82 18.77 -8.69
C SER A 33 -5.14 19.59 -9.79
N LYS A 34 -4.16 19.00 -10.46
CA LYS A 34 -3.45 19.63 -11.59
C LYS A 34 -4.03 19.27 -12.94
N GLY A 35 -5.10 18.49 -12.98
CA GLY A 35 -5.76 18.10 -14.21
C GLY A 35 -5.13 16.94 -14.95
N PHE A 36 -4.17 16.24 -14.35
CA PHE A 36 -3.50 15.09 -14.96
C PHE A 36 -4.26 13.80 -14.65
N LYS A 37 -5.41 13.63 -15.26
CA LYS A 37 -6.33 12.54 -14.92
C LYS A 37 -5.78 11.14 -15.16
N GLY A 38 -5.05 10.94 -16.24
CA GLY A 38 -4.44 9.63 -16.52
C GLY A 38 -3.38 9.25 -15.48
N VAL A 39 -2.56 10.22 -15.10
CA VAL A 39 -1.54 10.02 -14.06
C VAL A 39 -2.21 9.78 -12.71
N ALA A 40 -3.24 10.56 -12.39
CA ALA A 40 -4.00 10.41 -11.15
C ALA A 40 -4.60 9.00 -11.05
N ASN A 41 -5.18 8.51 -12.13
CA ASN A 41 -5.77 7.17 -12.17
C ASN A 41 -4.72 6.09 -11.98
N TRP A 42 -3.54 6.24 -12.59
CA TRP A 42 -2.46 5.27 -12.43
C TRP A 42 -2.04 5.16 -10.96
N PHE A 43 -1.82 6.29 -10.29
CA PHE A 43 -1.48 6.29 -8.87
C PHE A 43 -2.60 5.73 -8.00
N TYR A 44 -3.85 6.00 -8.35
CA TYR A 44 -5.00 5.47 -7.62
C TYR A 44 -5.04 3.94 -7.69
N VAL A 45 -4.77 3.37 -8.86
CA VAL A 45 -4.69 1.90 -9.03
C VAL A 45 -3.55 1.32 -8.20
N GLN A 46 -2.39 1.99 -8.17
CA GLN A 46 -1.26 1.56 -7.34
C GLN A 46 -1.63 1.57 -5.86
N TRP A 47 -2.37 2.59 -5.41
CA TRP A 47 -2.87 2.65 -4.04
C TRP A 47 -3.74 1.43 -3.70
N LEU A 48 -4.67 1.07 -4.58
CA LEU A 48 -5.52 -0.09 -4.37
C LEU A 48 -4.70 -1.38 -4.30
N GLU A 49 -3.71 -1.55 -5.19
CA GLU A 49 -2.86 -2.74 -5.20
C GLU A 49 -2.04 -2.86 -3.92
N GLU A 50 -1.49 -1.75 -3.41
CA GLU A 50 -0.72 -1.79 -2.17
C GLU A 50 -1.58 -2.15 -0.96
N GLN A 51 -2.84 -1.72 -0.95
CA GLN A 51 -3.77 -2.13 0.10
C GLN A 51 -4.06 -3.63 0.03
N ASP A 52 -4.20 -4.18 -1.16
CA ASP A 52 -4.40 -5.61 -1.34
C ASP A 52 -3.20 -6.40 -0.85
N HIS A 53 -1.97 -5.93 -1.15
CA HIS A 53 -0.74 -6.55 -0.67
C HIS A 53 -0.71 -6.58 0.87
N ALA A 54 -1.06 -5.47 1.50
CA ALA A 54 -1.09 -5.39 2.96
C ALA A 54 -2.11 -6.36 3.54
N HIS A 55 -3.30 -6.46 2.92
CA HIS A 55 -4.34 -7.38 3.37
C HIS A 55 -3.91 -8.84 3.26
N ILE A 56 -3.23 -9.21 2.18
CA ILE A 56 -2.71 -10.57 2.02
C ILE A 56 -1.74 -10.91 3.15
N LEU A 57 -0.84 -9.98 3.47
CA LEU A 57 0.13 -10.18 4.55
C LEU A 57 -0.55 -10.24 5.92
N MET A 58 -1.56 -9.39 6.15
CA MET A 58 -2.34 -9.43 7.39
C MET A 58 -3.03 -10.76 7.59
N ASN A 59 -3.64 -11.29 6.53
CA ASN A 59 -4.31 -12.58 6.58
C ASN A 59 -3.32 -13.70 6.86
N TYR A 60 -2.10 -13.59 6.35
CA TYR A 60 -1.06 -14.57 6.63
C TYR A 60 -0.68 -14.59 8.12
N LEU A 61 -0.63 -13.41 8.76
CA LEU A 61 -0.31 -13.31 10.19
C LEU A 61 -1.43 -13.84 11.08
N ASN A 62 -2.65 -13.70 10.65
CA ASN A 62 -3.82 -14.17 11.39
C ASN A 62 -4.11 -15.62 11.07
#